data_7ad618c16c6d757cee344a7859577ff7
#
_entry.id   7ad618c16c6d757cee344a7859577ff7
#
_cell.length_a   1.000
_cell.length_b   1.000
_cell.length_c   1.000
_cell.angle_alpha   90.00
_cell.angle_beta   90.00
_cell.angle_gamma   90.00
#
_symmetry.space_group_name_H-M   'P 1'
#
loop_
_entity.id
_entity.type
_entity.pdbx_description
1 polymer ?
#
loop_
_entity_poly.entity_id
_entity_poly.type
_entity_poly.pdbx_seq_one_letter_code
_entity_poly.pdbx_strand_id
1 'polypeptide(L)'
;MYNLPRDLIDALRVTPDTLTGLLVGITQEQARKAKGGDEGWSVVEVLCHLRDAEEFGLQRDILMRDRNNPDILPWDQEKRAVEQNYAAQDMRAALAEFITLRQQRLAVLEGLSPEAWKRTGNHSEIGTIDIFSHILHMVSHDAIHCAQIARQLLDR
;
A
#
# COMPACT_ATOMS: atom_id res chain seq x y z
N MET A 1 27.95 0.75 -5.45
CA MET A 1 27.00 0.67 -6.56
C MET A 1 25.61 0.56 -5.95
N TYR A 2 24.65 1.37 -6.36
CA TYR A 2 23.29 1.29 -5.83
C TYR A 2 22.65 -0.06 -6.21
N ASN A 3 21.91 -0.65 -5.28
CA ASN A 3 21.08 -1.84 -5.53
C ASN A 3 19.61 -1.43 -5.40
N LEU A 4 19.08 -0.80 -6.44
CA LEU A 4 17.74 -0.22 -6.43
C LEU A 4 16.62 -1.21 -6.02
N PRO A 5 16.57 -2.48 -6.47
CA PRO A 5 15.61 -3.43 -5.95
C PRO A 5 15.71 -3.64 -4.45
N ARG A 6 16.91 -3.73 -3.91
CA ARG A 6 17.11 -3.87 -2.46
C ARG A 6 16.68 -2.64 -1.70
N ASP A 7 17.01 -1.45 -2.22
CA ASP A 7 16.64 -0.18 -1.60
C ASP A 7 15.11 -0.02 -1.55
N LEU A 8 14.38 -0.47 -2.58
CA LEU A 8 12.92 -0.47 -2.60
C LEU A 8 12.31 -1.45 -1.58
N ILE A 9 12.87 -2.66 -1.47
CA ILE A 9 12.45 -3.64 -0.45
C ILE A 9 12.65 -3.06 0.96
N ASP A 10 13.80 -2.44 1.22
CA ASP A 10 14.12 -1.85 2.53
C ASP A 10 13.18 -0.65 2.83
N ALA A 11 12.82 0.15 1.84
CA ALA A 11 11.84 1.21 1.98
C ALA A 11 10.43 0.68 2.34
N LEU A 12 9.95 -0.35 1.64
CA LEU A 12 8.67 -1.00 1.97
C LEU A 12 8.66 -1.61 3.38
N ARG A 13 9.81 -2.10 3.86
CA ARG A 13 9.93 -2.71 5.19
C ARG A 13 9.74 -1.71 6.33
N VAL A 14 10.02 -0.43 6.08
CA VAL A 14 9.91 0.64 7.10
C VAL A 14 8.46 1.07 7.34
N THR A 15 7.58 0.97 6.34
CA THR A 15 6.20 1.48 6.43
C THR A 15 5.40 0.91 7.61
N PRO A 16 5.40 -0.40 7.91
CA PRO A 16 4.71 -0.96 9.07
C PRO A 16 5.12 -0.31 10.40
N ASP A 17 6.41 -0.12 10.61
CA ASP A 17 6.93 0.49 11.84
C ASP A 17 6.55 1.97 11.91
N THR A 18 6.59 2.68 10.79
CA THR A 18 6.16 4.07 10.69
C THR A 18 4.69 4.22 11.06
N LEU A 19 3.80 3.41 10.46
CA LEU A 19 2.37 3.44 10.78
C LEU A 19 2.09 3.07 12.23
N THR A 20 2.77 2.05 12.75
CA THR A 20 2.66 1.65 14.15
C THR A 20 3.06 2.80 15.08
N GLY A 21 4.17 3.48 14.79
CA GLY A 21 4.64 4.63 15.55
C GLY A 21 3.67 5.81 15.54
N LEU A 22 3.12 6.16 14.36
CA LEU A 22 2.13 7.24 14.20
C LEU A 22 0.85 6.99 15.01
N LEU A 23 0.49 5.73 15.24
CA LEU A 23 -0.75 5.34 15.91
C LEU A 23 -0.59 5.01 17.39
N VAL A 24 0.61 5.21 17.95
CA VAL A 24 0.84 5.03 19.40
C VAL A 24 -0.05 6.01 20.19
N GLY A 25 -0.85 5.47 21.11
CA GLY A 25 -1.75 6.27 21.95
C GLY A 25 -2.98 6.84 21.24
N ILE A 26 -3.15 6.57 19.95
CA ILE A 26 -4.34 7.01 19.20
C ILE A 26 -5.50 6.05 19.46
N THR A 27 -6.65 6.60 19.85
CA THR A 27 -7.88 5.85 20.00
C THR A 27 -8.60 5.70 18.66
N GLN A 28 -9.48 4.69 18.58
CA GLN A 28 -10.36 4.49 17.40
C GLN A 28 -11.20 5.75 17.10
N GLU A 29 -11.70 6.42 18.15
CA GLU A 29 -12.50 7.63 17.99
C GLU A 29 -11.67 8.79 17.44
N GLN A 30 -10.45 9.00 17.93
CA GLN A 30 -9.53 10.00 17.40
C GLN A 30 -9.19 9.74 15.94
N ALA A 31 -8.90 8.50 15.58
CA ALA A 31 -8.59 8.11 14.20
C ALA A 31 -9.78 8.31 13.24
N ARG A 32 -11.03 8.14 13.70
CA ARG A 32 -12.24 8.42 12.91
C ARG A 32 -12.52 9.90 12.73
N LYS A 33 -12.15 10.73 13.70
CA LYS A 33 -12.38 12.19 13.66
C LYS A 33 -11.29 12.93 12.86
N ALA A 34 -10.06 12.43 12.87
CA ALA A 34 -8.94 13.03 12.16
C ALA A 34 -9.08 12.80 10.65
N LYS A 35 -9.62 13.79 9.94
CA LYS A 35 -9.90 13.73 8.49
C LYS A 35 -9.00 14.69 7.73
N GLY A 36 -8.72 14.35 6.48
CA GLY A 36 -7.92 15.18 5.58
C GLY A 36 -7.67 14.51 4.23
N GLY A 37 -6.82 15.14 3.41
CA GLY A 37 -6.60 14.72 2.01
C GLY A 37 -7.74 15.18 1.10
N ASP A 38 -7.57 14.95 -0.20
CA ASP A 38 -8.55 15.37 -1.21
C ASP A 38 -9.85 14.56 -1.11
N GLU A 39 -9.76 13.30 -0.66
CA GLU A 39 -10.90 12.40 -0.44
C GLU A 39 -11.68 12.73 0.84
N GLY A 40 -11.13 13.51 1.74
CA GLY A 40 -11.71 13.79 3.06
C GLY A 40 -11.76 12.56 3.98
N TRP A 41 -10.90 11.55 3.73
CA TRP A 41 -10.86 10.32 4.50
C TRP A 41 -10.33 10.52 5.92
N SER A 42 -10.87 9.75 6.85
CA SER A 42 -10.30 9.62 8.20
C SER A 42 -9.03 8.77 8.19
N VAL A 43 -8.26 8.82 9.28
CA VAL A 43 -7.10 7.94 9.47
C VAL A 43 -7.48 6.46 9.33
N VAL A 44 -8.66 6.06 9.80
CA VAL A 44 -9.16 4.68 9.64
C VAL A 44 -9.33 4.33 8.16
N GLU A 45 -9.94 5.23 7.37
CA GLU A 45 -10.17 5.01 5.95
C GLU A 45 -8.86 4.96 5.16
N VAL A 46 -7.88 5.81 5.51
CA VAL A 46 -6.53 5.75 4.91
C VAL A 46 -5.83 4.43 5.22
N LEU A 47 -5.95 3.91 6.43
CA LEU A 47 -5.38 2.60 6.79
C LEU A 47 -6.04 1.44 6.02
N CYS A 48 -7.36 1.47 5.87
CA CYS A 48 -8.08 0.49 5.07
C CYS A 48 -7.66 0.56 3.59
N HIS A 49 -7.47 1.78 3.05
CA HIS A 49 -6.97 2.00 1.71
C HIS A 49 -5.55 1.42 1.53
N LEU A 50 -4.63 1.68 2.47
CA LEU A 50 -3.27 1.13 2.43
C LEU A 50 -3.29 -0.41 2.46
N ARG A 51 -4.13 -1.02 3.31
CA ARG A 51 -4.30 -2.47 3.36
C ARG A 51 -4.77 -3.05 2.03
N ASP A 52 -5.81 -2.46 1.45
CA ASP A 52 -6.37 -2.95 0.18
C ASP A 52 -5.41 -2.69 -0.99
N ALA A 53 -4.72 -1.55 -1.02
CA ALA A 53 -3.66 -1.28 -2.00
C ALA A 53 -2.52 -2.30 -1.90
N GLU A 54 -2.17 -2.73 -0.69
CA GLU A 54 -1.16 -3.78 -0.48
C GLU A 54 -1.63 -5.14 -0.97
N GLU A 55 -2.90 -5.50 -0.72
CA GLU A 55 -3.48 -6.74 -1.23
C GLU A 55 -3.47 -6.79 -2.76
N PHE A 56 -3.98 -5.75 -3.42
CA PHE A 56 -3.97 -5.64 -4.88
C PHE A 56 -2.56 -5.59 -5.44
N GLY A 57 -1.65 -4.87 -4.77
CA GLY A 57 -0.26 -4.79 -5.16
C GLY A 57 0.45 -6.14 -5.12
N LEU A 58 0.27 -6.90 -4.05
CA LEU A 58 0.79 -8.27 -3.92
C LEU A 58 0.27 -9.19 -5.03
N GLN A 59 -1.03 -9.14 -5.30
CA GLN A 59 -1.65 -9.94 -6.38
C GLN A 59 -1.07 -9.59 -7.75
N ARG A 60 -0.84 -8.30 -8.04
CA ARG A 60 -0.23 -7.83 -9.29
C ARG A 60 1.21 -8.28 -9.43
N ASP A 61 2.01 -8.20 -8.37
CA ASP A 61 3.41 -8.66 -8.38
C ASP A 61 3.49 -10.16 -8.65
N ILE A 62 2.65 -10.96 -8.01
CA ILE A 62 2.57 -12.41 -8.25
C ILE A 62 2.14 -12.70 -9.69
N LEU A 63 1.13 -11.98 -10.19
CA LEU A 63 0.62 -12.15 -11.54
C LEU A 63 1.70 -11.85 -12.60
N MET A 64 2.44 -10.73 -12.46
CA MET A 64 3.55 -10.37 -13.34
C MET A 64 4.74 -11.33 -13.20
N ARG A 65 5.02 -11.83 -11.99
CA ARG A 65 6.05 -12.84 -11.76
C ARG A 65 5.75 -14.15 -12.49
N ASP A 66 4.51 -14.61 -12.44
CA ASP A 66 4.14 -15.98 -12.85
C ASP A 66 3.64 -16.08 -14.30
N ARG A 67 3.17 -14.95 -14.88
CA ARG A 67 2.59 -14.92 -16.23
C ARG A 67 3.37 -13.99 -17.16
N ASN A 68 3.26 -14.23 -18.47
CA ASN A 68 3.93 -13.40 -19.47
C ASN A 68 3.03 -12.24 -19.88
N ASN A 69 3.41 -11.02 -19.47
CA ASN A 69 2.72 -9.76 -19.75
C ASN A 69 1.17 -9.85 -19.55
N PRO A 70 0.71 -10.24 -18.34
CA PRO A 70 -0.72 -10.40 -18.09
C PRO A 70 -1.45 -9.06 -18.10
N ASP A 71 -2.75 -9.11 -18.36
CA ASP A 71 -3.62 -7.94 -18.15
C ASP A 71 -3.77 -7.67 -16.66
N ILE A 72 -3.60 -6.41 -16.29
CA ILE A 72 -3.74 -5.92 -14.92
C ILE A 72 -4.97 -5.02 -14.86
N LEU A 73 -5.93 -5.43 -14.04
CA LEU A 73 -7.15 -4.68 -13.86
C LEU A 73 -6.93 -3.49 -12.93
N PRO A 74 -7.51 -2.32 -13.25
CA PRO A 74 -7.59 -1.20 -12.33
C PRO A 74 -8.54 -1.54 -11.17
N TRP A 75 -8.42 -0.81 -10.08
CA TRP A 75 -9.41 -0.84 -9.02
C TRP A 75 -9.83 0.58 -8.66
N ASP A 76 -11.13 0.72 -8.43
CA ASP A 76 -11.73 1.99 -8.02
C ASP A 76 -11.68 2.07 -6.49
N GLN A 77 -10.77 2.91 -5.99
CA GLN A 77 -10.54 3.05 -4.56
C GLN A 77 -11.73 3.68 -3.81
N GLU A 78 -12.45 4.61 -4.45
CA GLU A 78 -13.60 5.28 -3.82
C GLU A 78 -14.78 4.31 -3.71
N LYS A 79 -15.08 3.60 -4.79
CA LYS A 79 -16.07 2.53 -4.79
C LYS A 79 -15.73 1.46 -3.75
N ARG A 80 -14.47 1.03 -3.69
CA ARG A 80 -14.00 0.04 -2.72
C ARG A 80 -14.19 0.53 -1.28
N ALA A 81 -13.89 1.80 -0.99
CA ALA A 81 -14.05 2.38 0.34
C ALA A 81 -15.52 2.34 0.81
N VAL A 82 -16.46 2.61 -0.11
CA VAL A 82 -17.91 2.53 0.16
C VAL A 82 -18.35 1.07 0.34
N GLU A 83 -18.00 0.18 -0.59
CA GLU A 83 -18.42 -1.23 -0.57
C GLU A 83 -17.90 -1.97 0.66
N GLN A 84 -16.67 -1.67 1.09
CA GLN A 84 -16.05 -2.26 2.27
C GLN A 84 -16.34 -1.49 3.56
N ASN A 85 -17.09 -0.39 3.47
CA ASN A 85 -17.43 0.45 4.62
C ASN A 85 -16.22 0.79 5.50
N TYR A 86 -15.19 1.40 4.89
CA TYR A 86 -13.93 1.73 5.57
C TYR A 86 -14.14 2.54 6.85
N ALA A 87 -15.08 3.50 6.84
CA ALA A 87 -15.35 4.35 8.00
C ALA A 87 -15.79 3.59 9.25
N ALA A 88 -16.40 2.41 9.09
CA ALA A 88 -16.87 1.58 10.21
C ALA A 88 -15.84 0.55 10.68
N GLN A 89 -14.73 0.38 9.96
CA GLN A 89 -13.74 -0.65 10.28
C GLN A 89 -12.91 -0.30 11.54
N ASP A 90 -12.28 -1.32 12.10
CA ASP A 90 -11.37 -1.18 13.23
C ASP A 90 -9.96 -0.82 12.76
N MET A 91 -9.40 0.25 13.33
CA MET A 91 -8.08 0.77 12.99
C MET A 91 -6.96 -0.27 13.23
N ARG A 92 -7.03 -0.98 14.35
CA ARG A 92 -6.00 -1.96 14.73
C ARG A 92 -6.04 -3.19 13.86
N ALA A 93 -7.25 -3.65 13.51
CA ALA A 93 -7.43 -4.76 12.58
C ALA A 93 -6.89 -4.41 11.20
N ALA A 94 -7.24 -3.24 10.66
CA ALA A 94 -6.74 -2.78 9.35
C ALA A 94 -5.20 -2.69 9.31
N LEU A 95 -4.58 -2.15 10.37
CA LEU A 95 -3.12 -2.10 10.49
C LEU A 95 -2.50 -3.51 10.55
N ALA A 96 -3.07 -4.42 11.34
CA ALA A 96 -2.56 -5.79 11.48
C ALA A 96 -2.63 -6.56 10.16
N GLU A 97 -3.73 -6.40 9.41
CA GLU A 97 -3.89 -6.99 8.08
C GLU A 97 -2.89 -6.41 7.07
N PHE A 98 -2.70 -5.09 7.06
CA PHE A 98 -1.67 -4.44 6.25
C PHE A 98 -0.27 -5.01 6.53
N ILE A 99 0.11 -5.13 7.80
CA ILE A 99 1.41 -5.68 8.21
C ILE A 99 1.58 -7.12 7.69
N THR A 100 0.54 -7.94 7.82
CA THR A 100 0.55 -9.33 7.35
C THR A 100 0.74 -9.41 5.82
N LEU A 101 -0.02 -8.62 5.06
CA LEU A 101 0.09 -8.54 3.60
C LEU A 101 1.47 -8.03 3.16
N ARG A 102 2.02 -7.02 3.86
CA ARG A 102 3.35 -6.50 3.59
C ARG A 102 4.44 -7.58 3.82
N GLN A 103 4.35 -8.36 4.87
CA GLN A 103 5.28 -9.48 5.11
C GLN A 103 5.23 -10.50 3.97
N GLN A 104 4.03 -10.86 3.50
CA GLN A 104 3.86 -11.76 2.36
C GLN A 104 4.46 -11.17 1.08
N ARG A 105 4.21 -9.88 0.83
CA ARG A 105 4.76 -9.19 -0.34
C ARG A 105 6.28 -9.12 -0.31
N LEU A 106 6.87 -8.76 0.82
CA LEU A 106 8.32 -8.75 1.00
C LEU A 106 8.94 -10.11 0.71
N ALA A 107 8.34 -11.21 1.18
CA ALA A 107 8.82 -12.56 0.88
C ALA A 107 8.78 -12.88 -0.63
N VAL A 108 7.76 -12.41 -1.34
CA VAL A 108 7.69 -12.53 -2.81
C VAL A 108 8.83 -11.76 -3.48
N LEU A 109 9.02 -10.49 -3.10
CA LEU A 109 10.01 -9.59 -3.72
C LEU A 109 11.46 -10.05 -3.45
N GLU A 110 11.74 -10.54 -2.24
CA GLU A 110 13.05 -11.08 -1.86
C GLU A 110 13.44 -12.34 -2.65
N GLY A 111 12.44 -13.09 -3.11
CA GLY A 111 12.63 -14.27 -3.94
C GLY A 111 12.78 -13.98 -5.45
N LEU A 112 12.69 -12.73 -5.90
CA LEU A 112 12.78 -12.39 -7.31
C LEU A 112 14.24 -12.40 -7.80
N SER A 113 14.48 -13.03 -8.97
CA SER A 113 15.74 -12.85 -9.69
C SER A 113 15.85 -11.44 -10.28
N PRO A 114 17.06 -10.97 -10.64
CA PRO A 114 17.23 -9.68 -11.31
C PRO A 114 16.39 -9.52 -12.59
N GLU A 115 16.20 -10.60 -13.33
CA GLU A 115 15.38 -10.62 -14.55
C GLU A 115 13.89 -10.54 -14.22
N ALA A 116 13.46 -11.13 -13.11
CA ALA A 116 12.06 -11.12 -12.69
C ALA A 116 11.57 -9.71 -12.36
N TRP A 117 12.43 -8.83 -11.85
CA TRP A 117 12.09 -7.42 -11.60
C TRP A 117 11.66 -6.66 -12.85
N LYS A 118 12.07 -7.12 -14.04
CA LYS A 118 11.74 -6.54 -15.35
C LYS A 118 10.51 -7.16 -15.99
N ARG A 119 9.87 -8.12 -15.33
CA ARG A 119 8.65 -8.74 -15.86
C ARG A 119 7.52 -7.74 -15.85
N THR A 120 6.75 -7.76 -16.93
CA THR A 120 5.74 -6.74 -17.24
C THR A 120 4.33 -7.27 -17.07
N GLY A 121 3.39 -6.32 -16.95
CA GLY A 121 1.95 -6.50 -17.11
C GLY A 121 1.35 -5.32 -17.87
N ASN A 122 0.22 -5.55 -18.49
CA ASN A 122 -0.49 -4.56 -19.29
C ASN A 122 -1.66 -3.98 -18.49
N HIS A 123 -1.46 -2.80 -17.91
CA HIS A 123 -2.51 -2.10 -17.15
C HIS A 123 -3.42 -1.33 -18.10
N SER A 124 -4.72 -1.51 -18.01
CA SER A 124 -5.70 -0.98 -18.97
C SER A 124 -5.71 0.56 -19.07
N GLU A 125 -5.31 1.27 -18.02
CA GLU A 125 -5.34 2.74 -17.96
C GLU A 125 -3.99 3.39 -18.24
N ILE A 126 -2.88 2.78 -17.78
CA ILE A 126 -1.54 3.38 -17.83
C ILE A 126 -0.56 2.63 -18.74
N GLY A 127 -1.02 1.57 -19.40
CA GLY A 127 -0.19 0.78 -20.32
C GLY A 127 0.74 -0.21 -19.63
N THR A 128 1.84 -0.54 -20.28
CA THR A 128 2.78 -1.54 -19.78
C THR A 128 3.54 -1.03 -18.56
N ILE A 129 3.51 -1.79 -17.49
CA ILE A 129 4.29 -1.56 -16.26
C ILE A 129 5.16 -2.78 -15.98
N ASP A 130 6.28 -2.61 -15.30
CA ASP A 130 7.09 -3.71 -14.77
C ASP A 130 7.02 -3.76 -13.24
N ILE A 131 7.50 -4.86 -12.64
CA ILE A 131 7.50 -5.02 -11.18
C ILE A 131 8.31 -3.89 -10.54
N PHE A 132 9.44 -3.49 -11.12
CA PHE A 132 10.27 -2.45 -10.55
C PHE A 132 9.54 -1.10 -10.44
N SER A 133 8.93 -0.64 -11.53
CA SER A 133 8.17 0.62 -11.54
C SER A 133 6.93 0.56 -10.66
N HIS A 134 6.27 -0.61 -10.59
CA HIS A 134 5.15 -0.81 -9.68
C HIS A 134 5.58 -0.70 -8.22
N ILE A 135 6.68 -1.32 -7.82
CA ILE A 135 7.20 -1.21 -6.45
C ILE A 135 7.66 0.21 -6.12
N LEU A 136 8.30 0.91 -7.06
CA LEU A 136 8.67 2.32 -6.89
C LEU A 136 7.42 3.19 -6.64
N HIS A 137 6.34 2.95 -7.38
CA HIS A 137 5.06 3.60 -7.14
C HIS A 137 4.53 3.31 -5.73
N MET A 138 4.58 2.06 -5.27
CA MET A 138 4.09 1.67 -3.96
C MET A 138 4.89 2.30 -2.81
N VAL A 139 6.21 2.45 -2.95
CA VAL A 139 7.05 3.18 -1.99
C VAL A 139 6.62 4.65 -1.90
N SER A 140 6.36 5.29 -3.04
CA SER A 140 5.88 6.68 -3.08
C SER A 140 4.49 6.81 -2.47
N HIS A 141 3.59 5.88 -2.76
CA HIS A 141 2.23 5.80 -2.22
C HIS A 141 2.24 5.67 -0.69
N ASP A 142 3.05 4.78 -0.15
CA ASP A 142 3.24 4.62 1.29
C ASP A 142 3.70 5.93 1.97
N ALA A 143 4.71 6.58 1.39
CA ALA A 143 5.25 7.83 1.92
C ALA A 143 4.19 8.95 1.95
N ILE A 144 3.38 9.07 0.88
CA ILE A 144 2.30 10.04 0.78
C ILE A 144 1.26 9.81 1.88
N HIS A 145 0.81 8.56 2.06
CA HIS A 145 -0.23 8.25 3.04
C HIS A 145 0.28 8.27 4.49
N CYS A 146 1.53 7.89 4.75
CA CYS A 146 2.14 8.11 6.06
C CYS A 146 2.18 9.61 6.42
N ALA A 147 2.57 10.46 5.47
CA ALA A 147 2.57 11.90 5.67
C ALA A 147 1.15 12.47 5.83
N GLN A 148 0.16 11.93 5.11
CA GLN A 148 -1.25 12.29 5.28
C GLN A 148 -1.73 11.98 6.69
N ILE A 149 -1.54 10.75 7.18
CA ILE A 149 -1.91 10.33 8.54
C ILE A 149 -1.21 11.22 9.58
N ALA A 150 0.09 11.48 9.42
CA ALA A 150 0.83 12.33 10.34
C ALA A 150 0.22 13.74 10.45
N ARG A 151 -0.11 14.39 9.32
CA ARG A 151 -0.78 15.70 9.30
C ARG A 151 -2.15 15.66 9.97
N GLN A 152 -2.99 14.68 9.61
CA GLN A 152 -4.33 14.51 10.20
C GLN A 152 -4.29 14.35 11.72
N LEU A 153 -3.25 13.70 12.24
CA LEU A 153 -3.08 13.50 13.67
C LEU A 153 -2.49 14.73 14.38
N LEU A 154 -1.82 15.64 13.68
CA LEU A 154 -1.32 16.91 14.23
C LEU A 154 -2.39 17.99 14.29
N ASP A 155 -3.33 18.01 13.35
CA ASP A 155 -4.38 19.04 13.19
C ASP A 155 -5.63 18.79 14.06
N ARG A 156 -5.56 17.90 15.04
CA ARG A 156 -6.67 17.53 15.96
C ARG A 156 -6.67 18.37 17.25
#